data_54a9ff49950aeb3cbc04d5c5282f702a
#
_entry.id   54a9ff49950aeb3cbc04d5c5282f702a
#
_cell.length_a   1.000
_cell.length_b   1.000
_cell.length_c   1.000
_cell.angle_alpha   90.00
_cell.angle_beta   90.00
_cell.angle_gamma   90.00
#
_symmetry.space_group_name_H-M   'P 1'
#
loop_
_entity.id
_entity.type
_entity.pdbx_description
1 polymer ?
#
loop_
_entity_poly.entity_id
_entity_poly.type
_entity_poly.pdbx_seq_one_letter_code
_entity_poly.pdbx_strand_id
1 'polypeptide(L)'
;MATTEFDIDSYIGEWGYSNRYIKSYLNAAGKNPVICHVCSGGGDFLMAINIKDQFAAHGSVTVDISGYAASAATLIGLGAKHTRISNSSFYLIHKVMSWVDAWGGMNEDQISDLITHLEKVKDENEKMTLVAAKAYADRSGKPVLEILNLMKEEKWLTADEAKEWGFVDE
;
A
#
# COMPACT_ATOMS: atom_id res chain seq x y z
N MET A 1 5.03 5.07 29.53
CA MET A 1 4.53 5.98 28.50
C MET A 1 3.29 5.31 27.91
N ALA A 2 2.21 6.07 27.68
CA ALA A 2 1.00 5.50 27.09
C ALA A 2 1.25 5.23 25.59
N THR A 3 0.89 4.03 25.11
CA THR A 3 0.91 3.69 23.70
C THR A 3 -0.38 4.21 23.06
N THR A 4 -0.30 4.84 21.91
CA THR A 4 -1.47 5.22 21.12
C THR A 4 -1.77 4.09 20.14
N GLU A 5 -3.05 3.68 20.07
CA GLU A 5 -3.48 2.62 19.16
C GLU A 5 -4.61 3.13 18.27
N PHE A 6 -4.63 2.69 17.01
CA PHE A 6 -5.72 2.95 16.07
C PHE A 6 -5.78 1.88 14.98
N ASP A 7 -6.93 1.81 14.31
CA ASP A 7 -7.22 0.80 13.29
C ASP A 7 -7.22 1.39 11.89
N ILE A 8 -6.84 0.57 10.89
CA ILE A 8 -7.12 0.74 9.47
C ILE A 8 -7.77 -0.56 9.00
N ASP A 9 -9.10 -0.64 9.13
CA ASP A 9 -9.90 -1.83 8.86
C ASP A 9 -10.81 -1.70 7.64
N SER A 10 -10.59 -0.69 6.79
CA SER A 10 -11.39 -0.39 5.62
C SER A 10 -10.54 0.28 4.52
N TYR A 11 -11.20 0.98 3.60
CA TYR A 11 -10.58 1.65 2.46
C TYR A 11 -9.63 2.77 2.88
N ILE A 12 -8.44 2.81 2.28
CA ILE A 12 -7.46 3.89 2.42
C ILE A 12 -7.77 4.94 1.36
N GLY A 13 -8.16 6.15 1.79
CA GLY A 13 -8.54 7.22 0.87
C GLY A 13 -9.44 8.27 1.52
N GLU A 14 -9.92 9.23 0.74
CA GLU A 14 -10.77 10.34 1.22
C GLU A 14 -12.08 9.85 1.87
N TRP A 15 -12.62 8.72 1.40
CA TRP A 15 -13.86 8.12 1.91
C TRP A 15 -13.65 7.08 3.00
N GLY A 16 -12.43 6.95 3.50
CA GLY A 16 -12.05 6.00 4.55
C GLY A 16 -10.94 6.57 5.43
N TYR A 17 -9.85 5.83 5.52
CA TYR A 17 -8.68 6.26 6.30
C TYR A 17 -7.78 7.18 5.47
N SER A 18 -7.97 8.48 5.65
CA SER A 18 -7.18 9.49 4.95
C SER A 18 -5.84 9.76 5.66
N ASN A 19 -4.88 10.31 4.91
CA ASN A 19 -3.61 10.76 5.46
C ASN A 19 -3.77 11.81 6.59
N ARG A 20 -4.82 12.64 6.52
CA ARG A 20 -5.15 13.64 7.56
C ARG A 20 -5.62 12.98 8.84
N TYR A 21 -6.44 11.93 8.72
CA TYR A 21 -6.89 11.12 9.86
C TYR A 21 -5.68 10.51 10.58
N ILE A 22 -4.80 9.83 9.84
CA ILE A 22 -3.58 9.22 10.39
C ILE A 22 -2.69 10.27 11.07
N LYS A 23 -2.48 11.42 10.42
CA LYS A 23 -1.68 12.52 10.97
C LYS A 23 -2.20 12.99 12.32
N SER A 24 -3.51 12.98 12.56
CA SER A 24 -4.09 13.38 13.83
C SER A 24 -3.67 12.46 14.99
N TYR A 25 -3.65 11.14 14.76
CA TYR A 25 -3.18 10.15 15.74
C TYR A 25 -1.68 10.28 16.03
N LEU A 26 -0.87 10.43 14.97
CA LEU A 26 0.58 10.60 15.14
C LEU A 26 0.92 11.88 15.89
N ASN A 27 0.23 12.98 15.62
CA ASN A 27 0.40 14.23 16.35
C ASN A 27 -0.02 14.11 17.81
N ALA A 28 -1.13 13.43 18.11
CA ALA A 28 -1.58 13.19 19.48
C ALA A 28 -0.61 12.29 20.26
N ALA A 29 0.00 11.32 19.62
CA ALA A 29 1.02 10.45 20.21
C ALA A 29 2.34 11.21 20.50
N GLY A 30 2.65 12.23 19.73
CA GLY A 30 3.91 12.98 19.83
C GLY A 30 5.10 12.09 19.48
N LYS A 31 5.93 11.74 20.47
CA LYS A 31 7.07 10.81 20.31
C LYS A 31 6.82 9.44 20.94
N ASN A 32 5.63 9.22 21.51
CA ASN A 32 5.31 7.95 22.14
C ASN A 32 5.11 6.85 21.09
N PRO A 33 5.28 5.57 21.47
CA PRO A 33 4.99 4.45 20.58
C PRO A 33 3.54 4.46 20.08
N VAL A 34 3.38 4.08 18.81
CA VAL A 34 2.08 3.96 18.15
C VAL A 34 1.94 2.54 17.61
N ILE A 35 0.76 1.94 17.77
CA ILE A 35 0.39 0.68 17.15
C ILE A 35 -0.76 0.96 16.18
N CYS A 36 -0.57 0.58 14.92
CA CYS A 36 -1.59 0.63 13.88
C CYS A 36 -2.02 -0.80 13.53
N HIS A 37 -3.26 -1.15 13.86
CA HIS A 37 -3.84 -2.43 13.50
C HIS A 37 -4.40 -2.37 12.08
N VAL A 38 -4.03 -3.33 11.22
CA VAL A 38 -4.37 -3.32 9.80
C VAL A 38 -5.13 -4.59 9.41
N CYS A 39 -6.32 -4.39 8.83
CA CYS A 39 -7.11 -5.40 8.13
C CYS A 39 -7.79 -4.74 6.92
N SER A 40 -7.07 -4.56 5.81
CA SER A 40 -7.54 -3.70 4.72
C SER A 40 -7.17 -4.24 3.34
N GLY A 41 -8.09 -4.07 2.40
CA GLY A 41 -7.87 -4.33 0.97
C GLY A 41 -7.09 -3.23 0.24
N GLY A 42 -6.74 -2.16 0.94
CA GLY A 42 -6.01 -1.05 0.34
C GLY A 42 -6.89 0.13 -0.07
N GLY A 43 -6.56 0.76 -1.19
CA GLY A 43 -7.24 1.94 -1.69
C GLY A 43 -6.33 2.86 -2.50
N ASP A 44 -6.38 4.15 -2.23
CA ASP A 44 -5.61 5.16 -2.95
C ASP A 44 -4.10 5.02 -2.74
N PHE A 45 -3.38 4.86 -3.84
CA PHE A 45 -1.94 4.67 -3.86
C PHE A 45 -1.17 5.87 -3.29
N LEU A 46 -1.51 7.09 -3.70
CA LEU A 46 -0.80 8.29 -3.27
C LEU A 46 -1.04 8.58 -1.79
N MET A 47 -2.25 8.29 -1.31
CA MET A 47 -2.59 8.37 0.09
C MET A 47 -1.77 7.38 0.93
N ALA A 48 -1.65 6.13 0.47
CA ALA A 48 -0.85 5.11 1.16
C ALA A 48 0.64 5.46 1.21
N ILE A 49 1.20 5.99 0.12
CA ILE A 49 2.60 6.48 0.10
C ILE A 49 2.77 7.62 1.13
N ASN A 50 1.83 8.55 1.20
CA ASN A 50 1.92 9.63 2.19
C ASN A 50 1.83 9.10 3.63
N ILE A 51 0.95 8.12 3.89
CA ILE A 51 0.86 7.48 5.22
C ILE A 51 2.16 6.75 5.56
N LYS A 52 2.73 6.00 4.61
CA LYS A 52 4.05 5.35 4.76
C LYS A 52 5.12 6.36 5.19
N ASP A 53 5.18 7.50 4.51
CA ASP A 53 6.16 8.54 4.83
C ASP A 53 5.91 9.18 6.20
N GLN A 54 4.65 9.34 6.61
CA GLN A 54 4.29 9.81 7.96
C GLN A 54 4.76 8.81 9.04
N PHE A 55 4.59 7.50 8.82
CA PHE A 55 5.06 6.47 9.75
C PHE A 55 6.58 6.48 9.87
N ALA A 56 7.29 6.58 8.74
CA ALA A 56 8.74 6.70 8.72
C ALA A 56 9.24 7.95 9.45
N ALA A 57 8.60 9.10 9.24
CA ALA A 57 8.93 10.36 9.90
C ALA A 57 8.66 10.33 11.42
N HIS A 58 7.61 9.64 11.87
CA HIS A 58 7.30 9.44 13.28
C HIS A 58 8.36 8.56 13.97
N GLY A 59 8.85 7.51 13.30
CA GLY A 59 9.96 6.67 13.72
C GLY A 59 9.67 5.72 14.89
N SER A 60 8.42 5.62 15.37
CA SER A 60 8.02 4.76 16.50
C SER A 60 6.64 4.12 16.28
N VAL A 61 6.33 3.80 15.03
CA VAL A 61 5.09 3.11 14.64
C VAL A 61 5.38 1.61 14.48
N THR A 62 4.52 0.80 15.07
CA THR A 62 4.40 -0.63 14.79
C THR A 62 3.10 -0.85 14.01
N VAL A 63 3.17 -1.64 12.95
CA VAL A 63 2.00 -2.09 12.20
C VAL A 63 1.73 -3.56 12.55
N ASP A 64 0.50 -3.85 12.98
CA ASP A 64 0.00 -5.19 13.28
C ASP A 64 -1.03 -5.61 12.24
N ILE A 65 -0.70 -6.59 11.42
CA ILE A 65 -1.61 -7.11 10.39
C ILE A 65 -2.35 -8.33 10.93
N SER A 66 -3.70 -8.25 10.92
CA SER A 66 -4.58 -9.36 11.26
C SER A 66 -5.66 -9.55 10.20
N GLY A 67 -5.85 -10.79 9.73
CA GLY A 67 -6.72 -11.11 8.60
C GLY A 67 -6.01 -10.90 7.27
N TYR A 68 -5.85 -9.67 6.81
CA TYR A 68 -5.11 -9.41 5.57
C TYR A 68 -4.65 -7.96 5.42
N ALA A 69 -3.59 -7.78 4.66
CA ALA A 69 -3.21 -6.50 4.07
C ALA A 69 -3.02 -6.69 2.56
N ALA A 70 -3.72 -5.91 1.77
CA ALA A 70 -3.63 -6.00 0.31
C ALA A 70 -3.43 -4.63 -0.34
N SER A 71 -2.73 -4.61 -1.49
CA SER A 71 -2.58 -3.39 -2.29
C SER A 71 -1.99 -2.23 -1.47
N ALA A 72 -2.60 -1.06 -1.49
CA ALA A 72 -2.18 0.13 -0.75
C ALA A 72 -1.98 -0.11 0.76
N ALA A 73 -2.70 -1.07 1.37
CA ALA A 73 -2.55 -1.39 2.78
C ALA A 73 -1.19 -2.03 3.12
N THR A 74 -0.56 -2.69 2.15
CA THR A 74 0.78 -3.26 2.34
C THR A 74 1.87 -2.19 2.32
N LEU A 75 1.67 -1.11 1.55
CA LEU A 75 2.63 -0.01 1.45
C LEU A 75 2.82 0.74 2.77
N ILE A 76 1.73 0.95 3.53
CA ILE A 76 1.81 1.71 4.78
C ILE A 76 2.75 1.05 5.80
N GLY A 77 2.75 -0.29 5.87
CA GLY A 77 3.64 -1.06 6.75
C GLY A 77 5.13 -0.88 6.43
N LEU A 78 5.46 -0.57 5.17
CA LEU A 78 6.87 -0.38 4.76
C LEU A 78 7.52 0.85 5.42
N GLY A 79 6.72 1.82 5.89
CA GLY A 79 7.19 2.99 6.63
C GLY A 79 7.25 2.79 8.15
N ALA A 80 6.70 1.72 8.66
CA ALA A 80 6.71 1.42 10.08
C ALA A 80 8.12 1.01 10.56
N LYS A 81 8.42 1.30 11.83
CA LYS A 81 9.63 0.83 12.47
C LYS A 81 9.64 -0.70 12.60
N HIS A 82 8.47 -1.27 12.82
CA HIS A 82 8.27 -2.70 12.94
C HIS A 82 6.91 -3.09 12.34
N THR A 83 6.87 -4.19 11.60
CA THR A 83 5.63 -4.71 10.99
C THR A 83 5.48 -6.18 11.35
N ARG A 84 4.37 -6.51 12.00
CA ARG A 84 4.02 -7.87 12.41
C ARG A 84 2.82 -8.36 11.61
N ILE A 85 2.74 -9.66 11.37
CA ILE A 85 1.61 -10.30 10.72
C ILE A 85 1.19 -11.54 11.49
N SER A 86 -0.10 -11.69 11.75
CA SER A 86 -0.64 -12.90 12.37
C SER A 86 -0.47 -14.11 11.45
N ASN A 87 -0.12 -15.28 12.00
CA ASN A 87 0.14 -16.51 11.24
C ASN A 87 -1.03 -16.97 10.33
N SER A 88 -2.26 -16.54 10.64
CA SER A 88 -3.46 -16.83 9.84
C SER A 88 -3.81 -15.74 8.83
N SER A 89 -2.93 -14.75 8.66
CA SER A 89 -3.17 -13.59 7.81
C SER A 89 -2.53 -13.75 6.44
N PHE A 90 -3.01 -12.92 5.51
CA PHE A 90 -2.53 -12.89 4.13
C PHE A 90 -2.00 -11.51 3.74
N TYR A 91 -1.10 -11.51 2.78
CA TYR A 91 -0.45 -10.31 2.27
C TYR A 91 -0.45 -10.32 0.73
N LEU A 92 -0.92 -9.25 0.09
CA LEU A 92 -0.99 -9.18 -1.38
C LEU A 92 -0.37 -7.90 -1.90
N ILE A 93 0.64 -8.04 -2.75
CA ILE A 93 1.13 -6.94 -3.57
C ILE A 93 0.77 -7.14 -5.04
N HIS A 94 0.45 -6.06 -5.72
CA HIS A 94 0.16 -6.06 -7.15
C HIS A 94 0.56 -4.72 -7.78
N LYS A 95 0.57 -4.66 -9.12
CA LYS A 95 0.82 -3.42 -9.85
C LYS A 95 -0.29 -2.40 -9.60
N VAL A 96 0.06 -1.11 -9.66
CA VAL A 96 -0.93 -0.03 -9.53
C VAL A 96 -1.96 -0.13 -10.64
N MET A 97 -3.23 0.00 -10.27
CA MET A 97 -4.38 -0.03 -11.17
C MET A 97 -5.13 1.29 -11.12
N SER A 98 -5.63 1.72 -12.27
CA SER A 98 -6.54 2.86 -12.39
C SER A 98 -7.88 2.40 -12.96
N TRP A 99 -8.95 3.05 -12.52
CA TRP A 99 -10.26 2.86 -13.14
C TRP A 99 -10.27 3.48 -14.53
N VAL A 100 -10.77 2.74 -15.49
CA VAL A 100 -11.00 3.21 -16.86
C VAL A 100 -12.41 2.81 -17.29
N ASP A 101 -13.14 3.75 -17.86
CA ASP A 101 -14.49 3.54 -18.39
C ASP A 101 -14.47 3.67 -19.91
N ALA A 102 -15.09 2.72 -20.59
CA ALA A 102 -15.35 2.77 -22.02
C ALA A 102 -16.72 2.16 -22.30
N TRP A 103 -17.72 3.02 -22.57
CA TRP A 103 -19.10 2.60 -22.74
C TRP A 103 -19.70 3.11 -24.06
N GLY A 104 -20.59 2.28 -24.65
CA GLY A 104 -21.43 2.66 -25.79
C GLY A 104 -20.77 2.54 -27.14
N GLY A 105 -21.49 2.98 -28.17
CA GLY A 105 -20.98 3.05 -29.55
C GLY A 105 -20.02 4.22 -29.72
N MET A 106 -18.88 3.99 -30.37
CA MET A 106 -17.87 5.01 -30.63
C MET A 106 -17.55 5.04 -32.14
N ASN A 107 -17.37 6.22 -32.67
CA ASN A 107 -16.80 6.41 -34.00
C ASN A 107 -15.27 6.34 -33.96
N GLU A 108 -14.62 6.39 -35.13
CA GLU A 108 -13.17 6.26 -35.27
C GLU A 108 -12.38 7.32 -34.49
N ASP A 109 -12.85 8.56 -34.43
CA ASP A 109 -12.19 9.65 -33.71
C ASP A 109 -12.25 9.41 -32.20
N GLN A 110 -13.42 9.03 -31.67
CA GLN A 110 -13.62 8.71 -30.26
C GLN A 110 -12.79 7.48 -29.84
N ILE A 111 -12.62 6.49 -30.70
CA ILE A 111 -11.75 5.34 -30.45
C ILE A 111 -10.29 5.81 -30.38
N SER A 112 -9.85 6.69 -31.28
CA SER A 112 -8.49 7.22 -31.27
C SER A 112 -8.20 8.02 -30.00
N ASP A 113 -9.14 8.84 -29.55
CA ASP A 113 -9.01 9.59 -28.29
C ASP A 113 -8.94 8.64 -27.08
N LEU A 114 -9.76 7.60 -27.06
CA LEU A 114 -9.72 6.57 -25.99
C LEU A 114 -8.38 5.85 -25.96
N ILE A 115 -7.83 5.46 -27.11
CA ILE A 115 -6.49 4.81 -27.17
C ILE A 115 -5.44 5.75 -26.56
N THR A 116 -5.42 7.01 -26.97
CA THR A 116 -4.49 8.02 -26.43
C THR A 116 -4.64 8.18 -24.91
N HIS A 117 -5.88 8.21 -24.42
CA HIS A 117 -6.14 8.26 -22.98
C HIS A 117 -5.63 7.02 -22.25
N LEU A 118 -5.88 5.82 -22.78
CA LEU A 118 -5.43 4.57 -22.19
C LEU A 118 -3.89 4.44 -22.16
N GLU A 119 -3.21 4.90 -23.20
CA GLU A 119 -1.74 4.96 -23.23
C GLU A 119 -1.20 5.86 -22.11
N LYS A 120 -1.81 7.02 -21.89
CA LYS A 120 -1.44 7.93 -20.79
C LYS A 120 -1.66 7.28 -19.43
N VAL A 121 -2.82 6.66 -19.19
CA VAL A 121 -3.13 5.96 -17.93
C VAL A 121 -2.12 4.82 -17.69
N LYS A 122 -1.77 4.07 -18.73
CA LYS A 122 -0.77 3.01 -18.65
C LYS A 122 0.59 3.56 -18.21
N ASP A 123 1.07 4.64 -18.82
CA ASP A 123 2.34 5.27 -18.46
C ASP A 123 2.36 5.79 -17.02
N GLU A 124 1.26 6.36 -16.54
CA GLU A 124 1.08 6.82 -15.16
C GLU A 124 1.12 5.63 -14.18
N ASN A 125 0.41 4.53 -14.49
CA ASN A 125 0.42 3.31 -13.68
C ASN A 125 1.81 2.66 -13.63
N GLU A 126 2.56 2.66 -14.74
CA GLU A 126 3.93 2.15 -14.76
C GLU A 126 4.86 2.94 -13.85
N LYS A 127 4.77 4.27 -13.84
CA LYS A 127 5.53 5.14 -12.93
C LYS A 127 5.20 4.89 -11.46
N MET A 128 3.91 4.83 -11.13
CA MET A 128 3.46 4.56 -9.76
C MET A 128 3.85 3.13 -9.31
N THR A 129 3.73 2.14 -10.20
CA THR A 129 4.18 0.76 -9.94
C THR A 129 5.68 0.72 -9.63
N LEU A 130 6.50 1.47 -10.36
CA LEU A 130 7.94 1.53 -10.10
C LEU A 130 8.25 2.16 -8.74
N VAL A 131 7.52 3.19 -8.35
CA VAL A 131 7.65 3.81 -7.00
C VAL A 131 7.30 2.79 -5.92
N ALA A 132 6.18 2.06 -6.07
CA ALA A 132 5.81 1.00 -5.15
C ALA A 132 6.88 -0.10 -5.08
N ALA A 133 7.33 -0.60 -6.24
CA ALA A 133 8.35 -1.66 -6.30
C ALA A 133 9.66 -1.25 -5.62
N LYS A 134 10.08 0.00 -5.75
CA LYS A 134 11.24 0.53 -5.03
C LYS A 134 11.03 0.54 -3.51
N ALA A 135 9.86 0.96 -3.04
CA ALA A 135 9.55 0.95 -1.61
C ALA A 135 9.60 -0.47 -1.01
N TYR A 136 9.08 -1.47 -1.73
CA TYR A 136 9.22 -2.88 -1.31
C TYR A 136 10.67 -3.35 -1.38
N ALA A 137 11.43 -2.99 -2.41
CA ALA A 137 12.83 -3.33 -2.56
C ALA A 137 13.68 -2.75 -1.42
N ASP A 138 13.46 -1.48 -1.07
CA ASP A 138 14.15 -0.80 0.04
C ASP A 138 13.87 -1.49 1.38
N ARG A 139 12.64 -1.94 1.61
CA ARG A 139 12.24 -2.65 2.84
C ARG A 139 12.83 -4.05 2.91
N SER A 140 12.77 -4.80 1.81
CA SER A 140 13.09 -6.23 1.75
C SER A 140 14.56 -6.54 1.42
N GLY A 141 15.28 -5.56 0.86
CA GLY A 141 16.62 -5.79 0.29
C GLY A 141 16.62 -6.62 -1.01
N LYS A 142 15.45 -6.93 -1.58
CA LYS A 142 15.33 -7.68 -2.83
C LYS A 142 15.49 -6.77 -4.04
N PRO A 143 15.98 -7.29 -5.18
CA PRO A 143 16.05 -6.54 -6.43
C PRO A 143 14.67 -6.05 -6.90
N VAL A 144 14.59 -4.81 -7.39
CA VAL A 144 13.33 -4.22 -7.92
C VAL A 144 12.67 -5.10 -8.97
N LEU A 145 13.46 -5.79 -9.81
CA LEU A 145 12.93 -6.68 -10.85
C LEU A 145 12.19 -7.89 -10.26
N GLU A 146 12.70 -8.47 -9.17
CA GLU A 146 12.02 -9.57 -8.48
C GLU A 146 10.70 -9.10 -7.87
N ILE A 147 10.68 -7.91 -7.26
CA ILE A 147 9.46 -7.29 -6.75
C ILE A 147 8.44 -7.06 -7.87
N LEU A 148 8.87 -6.49 -9.01
CA LEU A 148 7.99 -6.27 -10.17
C LEU A 148 7.38 -7.58 -10.71
N ASN A 149 8.15 -8.67 -10.71
CA ASN A 149 7.66 -10.00 -11.10
C ASN A 149 6.62 -10.51 -10.10
N LEU A 150 6.88 -10.42 -8.80
CA LEU A 150 5.92 -10.80 -7.77
C LEU A 150 4.62 -9.98 -7.86
N MET A 151 4.74 -8.65 -8.07
CA MET A 151 3.57 -7.78 -8.26
C MET A 151 2.75 -8.17 -9.49
N LYS A 152 3.38 -8.70 -10.55
CA LYS A 152 2.70 -9.18 -11.76
C LYS A 152 1.93 -10.47 -11.53
N GLU A 153 2.37 -11.31 -10.61
CA GLU A 153 1.71 -12.57 -10.27
C GLU A 153 0.39 -12.38 -9.54
N GLU A 154 0.23 -11.25 -8.84
CA GLU A 154 -0.97 -10.93 -8.03
C GLU A 154 -1.33 -12.06 -7.04
N LYS A 155 -0.30 -12.69 -6.49
CA LYS A 155 -0.43 -13.85 -5.62
C LYS A 155 -0.62 -13.41 -4.17
N TRP A 156 -1.55 -14.04 -3.48
CA TRP A 156 -1.65 -13.94 -2.03
C TRP A 156 -0.49 -14.68 -1.37
N LEU A 157 0.26 -13.97 -0.54
CA LEU A 157 1.31 -14.53 0.30
C LEU A 157 0.73 -14.89 1.67
N THR A 158 1.18 -16.02 2.21
CA THR A 158 1.00 -16.33 3.62
C THR A 158 1.87 -15.43 4.50
N ALA A 159 1.67 -15.44 5.80
CA ALA A 159 2.50 -14.72 6.75
C ALA A 159 3.99 -15.11 6.63
N ASP A 160 4.27 -16.41 6.52
CA ASP A 160 5.64 -16.92 6.36
C ASP A 160 6.26 -16.45 5.04
N GLU A 161 5.54 -16.51 3.92
CA GLU A 161 6.03 -16.00 2.63
C GLU A 161 6.29 -14.49 2.68
N ALA A 162 5.41 -13.69 3.30
CA ALA A 162 5.60 -12.25 3.44
C ALA A 162 6.85 -11.92 4.28
N LYS A 163 7.12 -12.72 5.31
CA LYS A 163 8.33 -12.62 6.12
C LYS A 163 9.57 -13.06 5.35
N GLU A 164 9.51 -14.14 4.61
CA GLU A 164 10.62 -14.62 3.75
C GLU A 164 10.99 -13.59 2.67
N TRP A 165 9.99 -12.90 2.13
CA TRP A 165 10.22 -11.78 1.24
C TRP A 165 10.81 -10.55 1.95
N GLY A 166 10.73 -10.45 3.26
CA GLY A 166 11.25 -9.32 4.05
C GLY A 166 10.29 -8.12 4.08
N PHE A 167 9.01 -8.31 3.76
CA PHE A 167 8.01 -7.25 3.83
C PHE A 167 7.53 -6.98 5.26
N VAL A 168 7.58 -8.01 6.09
CA VAL A 168 7.24 -7.96 7.52
C VAL A 168 8.40 -8.51 8.35
N ASP A 169 8.47 -8.13 9.63
CA ASP A 169 9.56 -8.52 10.54
C ASP A 169 9.24 -9.82 11.29
N GLU A 170 7.96 -10.00 11.66
CA GLU A 170 7.47 -11.19 12.39
C GLU A 170 5.99 -11.48 12.12
#